data_5680f19ee89a6dfb4d1c382a77d6dcff
#
_entry.id   5680f19ee89a6dfb4d1c382a77d6dcff
#
_cell.length_a   1.000
_cell.length_b   1.000
_cell.length_c   1.000
_cell.angle_alpha   90.00
_cell.angle_beta   90.00
_cell.angle_gamma   90.00
#
_symmetry.space_group_name_H-M   'P 1'
#
loop_
_entity.id
_entity.type
_entity.pdbx_description
1 polymer ?
#
loop_
_entity_poly.entity_id
_entity_poly.type
_entity_poly.pdbx_seq_one_letter_code
_entity_poly.pdbx_strand_id
1 'polypeptide(L)'
;MMSMSISYELNGRIDQKRRTRDALVAAARELVASGATPTVEAAAESASISRATGYRYFPNQRALLLAAHPETAAPSMLPDDAPDDVGTRLALVVDAFIRMIVDTEAQQRTMLRLSLEADPVDRSRLPLRQGRAIKWIEEALAPLRDERSEADLHRLTLAIRSSTGIEALAWLTDVAGLSRDDATDLMRWSAGALLRSWLADGPAECRDGQDAAAISAS
;
A
#
# COMPACT_ATOMS: atom_id res chain seq x y z
N MET A 1 37.00 -21.84 -30.71
CA MET A 1 35.67 -22.46 -30.45
C MET A 1 35.25 -22.51 -28.97
N MET A 2 35.98 -21.89 -28.01
CA MET A 2 35.67 -21.97 -26.57
C MET A 2 34.76 -20.84 -26.03
N SER A 3 34.53 -19.76 -26.80
CA SER A 3 33.78 -18.59 -26.26
C SER A 3 32.24 -18.73 -26.29
N MET A 4 31.66 -19.53 -27.19
CA MET A 4 30.19 -19.72 -27.30
C MET A 4 29.60 -20.62 -26.19
N SER A 5 30.34 -21.59 -25.67
CA SER A 5 29.86 -22.50 -24.63
C SER A 5 29.67 -21.80 -23.29
N ILE A 6 30.55 -20.88 -22.92
CA ILE A 6 30.50 -20.12 -21.65
C ILE A 6 29.29 -19.18 -21.62
N SER A 7 28.94 -18.55 -22.73
CA SER A 7 27.79 -17.66 -22.84
C SER A 7 26.45 -18.43 -22.71
N TYR A 8 26.36 -19.62 -23.25
CA TYR A 8 25.16 -20.47 -23.17
C TYR A 8 24.91 -21.01 -21.76
N GLU A 9 25.97 -21.43 -21.06
CA GLU A 9 25.87 -21.89 -19.67
C GLU A 9 25.55 -20.75 -18.70
N LEU A 10 26.07 -19.54 -18.93
CA LEU A 10 25.74 -18.35 -18.14
C LEU A 10 24.26 -17.95 -18.32
N ASN A 11 23.75 -17.96 -19.54
CA ASN A 11 22.35 -17.68 -19.83
C ASN A 11 21.41 -18.73 -19.20
N GLY A 12 21.76 -20.00 -19.29
CA GLY A 12 20.99 -21.09 -18.65
C GLY A 12 20.91 -20.95 -17.13
N ARG A 13 21.98 -20.54 -16.46
CA ARG A 13 22.00 -20.27 -15.01
C ARG A 13 21.19 -19.03 -14.62
N ILE A 14 21.20 -17.99 -15.41
CA ILE A 14 20.41 -16.77 -15.20
C ILE A 14 18.93 -17.11 -15.35
N ASP A 15 18.55 -17.85 -16.38
CA ASP A 15 17.17 -18.28 -16.62
C ASP A 15 16.67 -19.23 -15.53
N GLN A 16 17.50 -20.10 -15.01
CA GLN A 16 17.16 -20.98 -13.89
C GLN A 16 16.95 -20.17 -12.60
N LYS A 17 17.81 -19.18 -12.33
CA LYS A 17 17.66 -18.29 -11.19
C LYS A 17 16.36 -17.50 -11.28
N ARG A 18 16.02 -16.96 -12.45
CA ARG A 18 14.78 -16.23 -12.68
C ARG A 18 13.58 -17.12 -12.43
N ARG A 19 13.52 -18.31 -13.05
CA ARG A 19 12.43 -19.29 -12.86
C ARG A 19 12.22 -19.66 -11.41
N THR A 20 13.29 -19.93 -10.66
CA THR A 20 13.21 -20.25 -9.23
C THR A 20 12.65 -19.07 -8.42
N ARG A 21 13.08 -17.85 -8.72
CA ARG A 21 12.58 -16.64 -8.07
C ARG A 21 11.09 -16.42 -8.36
N ASP A 22 10.70 -16.56 -9.61
CA ASP A 22 9.32 -16.36 -10.07
C ASP A 22 8.37 -17.42 -9.48
N ALA A 23 8.83 -18.67 -9.33
CA ALA A 23 8.06 -19.71 -8.65
C ALA A 23 7.81 -19.39 -7.16
N LEU A 24 8.82 -18.89 -6.44
CA LEU A 24 8.65 -18.44 -5.05
C LEU A 24 7.66 -17.28 -4.92
N VAL A 25 7.73 -16.32 -5.85
CA VAL A 25 6.82 -15.18 -5.92
C VAL A 25 5.38 -15.63 -6.19
N ALA A 26 5.18 -16.53 -7.16
CA ALA A 26 3.87 -17.08 -7.48
C ALA A 26 3.27 -17.83 -6.29
N ALA A 27 4.05 -18.71 -5.64
CA ALA A 27 3.62 -19.41 -4.44
C ALA A 27 3.23 -18.46 -3.29
N ALA A 28 3.99 -17.37 -3.10
CA ALA A 28 3.65 -16.37 -2.09
C ALA A 28 2.32 -15.65 -2.41
N ARG A 29 2.04 -15.35 -3.68
CA ARG A 29 0.76 -14.77 -4.10
C ARG A 29 -0.42 -15.71 -3.85
N GLU A 30 -0.27 -16.99 -4.17
CA GLU A 30 -1.29 -18.01 -3.93
C GLU A 30 -1.59 -18.18 -2.44
N LEU A 31 -0.56 -18.22 -1.59
CA LEU A 31 -0.73 -18.26 -0.14
C LEU A 31 -1.49 -17.03 0.38
N VAL A 32 -1.15 -15.83 -0.08
CA VAL A 32 -1.90 -14.62 0.28
C VAL A 32 -3.35 -14.70 -0.19
N ALA A 33 -3.59 -15.11 -1.44
CA ALA A 33 -4.93 -15.23 -2.01
C ALA A 33 -5.79 -16.24 -1.23
N SER A 34 -5.18 -17.29 -0.65
CA SER A 34 -5.86 -18.26 0.23
C SER A 34 -6.04 -17.76 1.68
N GLY A 35 -5.61 -16.53 2.01
CA GLY A 35 -5.66 -15.97 3.36
C GLY A 35 -4.57 -16.47 4.30
N ALA A 36 -3.61 -17.27 3.80
CA ALA A 36 -2.48 -17.76 4.58
C ALA A 36 -1.38 -16.69 4.75
N THR A 37 -0.54 -16.85 5.77
CA THR A 37 0.64 -16.01 5.96
C THR A 37 1.79 -16.53 5.11
N PRO A 38 2.26 -15.81 4.08
CA PRO A 38 3.28 -16.28 3.16
C PRO A 38 4.67 -16.15 3.76
N THR A 39 5.10 -17.12 4.56
CA THR A 39 6.50 -17.20 5.01
C THR A 39 7.40 -17.68 3.87
N VAL A 40 8.72 -17.44 3.98
CA VAL A 40 9.68 -17.92 2.98
C VAL A 40 9.67 -19.46 2.90
N GLU A 41 9.51 -20.12 4.05
CA GLU A 41 9.38 -21.58 4.13
C GLU A 41 8.13 -22.07 3.43
N ALA A 42 6.96 -21.51 3.75
CA ALA A 42 5.70 -21.92 3.15
C ALA A 42 5.69 -21.71 1.62
N ALA A 43 6.24 -20.61 1.14
CA ALA A 43 6.38 -20.35 -0.29
C ALA A 43 7.36 -21.32 -0.95
N ALA A 44 8.47 -21.66 -0.29
CA ALA A 44 9.43 -22.64 -0.80
C ALA A 44 8.82 -24.05 -0.86
N GLU A 45 8.09 -24.47 0.16
CA GLU A 45 7.37 -25.74 0.21
C GLU A 45 6.32 -25.81 -0.91
N SER A 46 5.47 -24.78 -1.03
CA SER A 46 4.45 -24.70 -2.08
C SER A 46 5.04 -24.74 -3.50
N ALA A 47 6.22 -24.13 -3.69
CA ALA A 47 6.94 -24.14 -4.97
C ALA A 47 7.81 -25.38 -5.18
N SER A 48 7.82 -26.37 -4.27
CA SER A 48 8.71 -27.54 -4.29
C SER A 48 10.20 -27.15 -4.34
N ILE A 49 10.57 -26.09 -3.64
CA ILE A 49 11.94 -25.56 -3.54
C ILE A 49 12.43 -25.78 -2.12
N SER A 50 13.72 -26.12 -1.94
CA SER A 50 14.29 -26.30 -0.60
C SER A 50 14.25 -24.99 0.19
N ARG A 51 14.02 -25.08 1.52
CA ARG A 51 14.04 -23.95 2.44
C ARG A 51 15.32 -23.09 2.32
N ALA A 52 16.49 -23.74 2.23
CA ALA A 52 17.76 -23.05 2.07
C ALA A 52 17.83 -22.25 0.76
N THR A 53 17.25 -22.78 -0.31
CA THR A 53 17.14 -22.07 -1.59
C THR A 53 16.16 -20.89 -1.47
N GLY A 54 15.03 -21.06 -0.81
CA GLY A 54 14.07 -19.97 -0.55
C GLY A 54 14.74 -18.78 0.12
N TYR A 55 15.45 -19.02 1.22
CA TYR A 55 16.17 -17.95 1.95
C TYR A 55 17.34 -17.32 1.19
N ARG A 56 17.94 -18.03 0.25
CA ARG A 56 18.94 -17.46 -0.64
C ARG A 56 18.37 -16.41 -1.59
N TYR A 57 17.10 -16.54 -2.02
CA TYR A 57 16.41 -15.57 -2.86
C TYR A 57 15.72 -14.47 -2.06
N PHE A 58 15.13 -14.83 -0.95
CA PHE A 58 14.38 -13.93 -0.08
C PHE A 58 14.83 -14.13 1.37
N PRO A 59 15.73 -13.29 1.88
CA PRO A 59 16.32 -13.46 3.21
C PRO A 59 15.30 -13.34 4.35
N ASN A 60 14.13 -12.81 4.08
CA ASN A 60 13.03 -12.69 5.03
C ASN A 60 11.68 -12.58 4.31
N GLN A 61 10.60 -12.75 5.05
CA GLN A 61 9.23 -12.62 4.59
C GLN A 61 8.96 -11.28 3.89
N ARG A 62 9.55 -10.20 4.42
CA ARG A 62 9.42 -8.86 3.85
C ARG A 62 9.88 -8.80 2.40
N ALA A 63 11.08 -9.30 2.12
CA ALA A 63 11.65 -9.29 0.78
C ALA A 63 10.78 -10.11 -0.21
N LEU A 64 10.23 -11.24 0.26
CA LEU A 64 9.32 -12.07 -0.51
C LEU A 64 8.01 -11.33 -0.83
N LEU A 65 7.37 -10.72 0.17
CA LEU A 65 6.12 -9.98 -0.01
C LEU A 65 6.27 -8.77 -0.94
N LEU A 66 7.36 -8.01 -0.81
CA LEU A 66 7.64 -6.90 -1.72
C LEU A 66 7.83 -7.36 -3.17
N ALA A 67 8.45 -8.51 -3.38
CA ALA A 67 8.62 -9.07 -4.71
C ALA A 67 7.32 -9.69 -5.26
N ALA A 68 6.48 -10.22 -4.39
CA ALA A 68 5.18 -10.76 -4.76
C ALA A 68 4.18 -9.68 -5.20
N HIS A 69 4.35 -8.44 -4.72
CA HIS A 69 3.39 -7.36 -4.91
C HIS A 69 4.08 -6.06 -5.35
N PRO A 70 4.70 -6.03 -6.55
CA PRO A 70 5.39 -4.87 -7.08
C PRO A 70 4.46 -3.66 -7.31
N GLU A 71 3.16 -3.90 -7.54
CA GLU A 71 2.13 -2.87 -7.69
C GLU A 71 2.04 -1.94 -6.48
N THR A 72 2.33 -2.46 -5.28
CA THR A 72 2.36 -1.66 -4.06
C THR A 72 3.61 -0.77 -3.96
N ALA A 73 4.55 -0.91 -4.88
CA ALA A 73 5.80 -0.16 -4.92
C ALA A 73 5.85 0.87 -6.07
N ALA A 74 4.72 1.14 -6.72
CA ALA A 74 4.63 2.16 -7.75
C ALA A 74 5.19 3.50 -7.22
N PRO A 75 6.05 4.20 -7.97
CA PRO A 75 6.63 5.47 -7.53
C PRO A 75 5.58 6.58 -7.51
N SER A 76 4.64 6.57 -8.44
CA SER A 76 3.53 7.51 -8.57
C SER A 76 2.25 6.77 -9.00
N MET A 77 1.09 7.36 -8.69
CA MET A 77 -0.21 6.98 -9.20
C MET A 77 -0.79 8.02 -10.19
N LEU A 78 -0.08 9.14 -10.38
CA LEU A 78 -0.44 10.13 -11.39
C LEU A 78 0.10 9.71 -12.76
N PRO A 79 -0.66 9.92 -13.86
CA PRO A 79 -0.13 9.84 -15.20
C PRO A 79 0.86 10.99 -15.47
N ASP A 80 1.79 10.79 -16.42
CA ASP A 80 2.83 11.77 -16.76
C ASP A 80 2.24 13.09 -17.28
N ASP A 81 1.03 13.05 -17.87
CA ASP A 81 0.28 14.18 -18.41
C ASP A 81 -0.83 14.68 -17.49
N ALA A 82 -0.73 14.43 -16.19
CA ALA A 82 -1.73 14.85 -15.21
C ALA A 82 -1.92 16.39 -15.26
N PRO A 83 -3.19 16.87 -15.24
CA PRO A 83 -3.47 18.31 -15.26
C PRO A 83 -3.01 19.00 -13.97
N ASP A 84 -2.97 20.34 -13.99
CA ASP A 84 -2.60 21.15 -12.80
C ASP A 84 -3.77 21.29 -11.80
N ASP A 85 -5.01 21.02 -12.23
CA ASP A 85 -6.17 21.10 -11.33
C ASP A 85 -6.09 20.06 -10.20
N VAL A 86 -6.00 20.55 -8.98
CA VAL A 86 -5.81 19.70 -7.78
C VAL A 86 -6.95 18.71 -7.56
N GLY A 87 -8.18 19.09 -7.90
CA GLY A 87 -9.35 18.21 -7.78
C GLY A 87 -9.24 17.01 -8.72
N THR A 88 -8.87 17.27 -9.97
CA THR A 88 -8.65 16.22 -10.98
C THR A 88 -7.46 15.34 -10.63
N ARG A 89 -6.33 15.92 -10.19
CA ARG A 89 -5.15 15.15 -9.73
C ARG A 89 -5.51 14.21 -8.60
N LEU A 90 -6.22 14.71 -7.58
CA LEU A 90 -6.65 13.87 -6.45
C LEU A 90 -7.59 12.76 -6.90
N ALA A 91 -8.56 13.05 -7.78
CA ALA A 91 -9.47 12.05 -8.32
C ALA A 91 -8.72 10.92 -9.05
N LEU A 92 -7.74 11.26 -9.90
CA LEU A 92 -6.90 10.28 -10.61
C LEU A 92 -6.13 9.37 -9.64
N VAL A 93 -5.48 9.95 -8.63
CA VAL A 93 -4.72 9.19 -7.64
C VAL A 93 -5.63 8.30 -6.80
N VAL A 94 -6.76 8.82 -6.33
CA VAL A 94 -7.73 8.06 -5.52
C VAL A 94 -8.32 6.93 -6.33
N ASP A 95 -8.68 7.13 -7.58
CA ASP A 95 -9.18 6.11 -8.48
C ASP A 95 -8.15 4.99 -8.73
N ALA A 96 -6.92 5.35 -9.01
CA ALA A 96 -5.84 4.38 -9.21
C ALA A 96 -5.56 3.58 -7.92
N PHE A 97 -5.55 4.26 -6.77
CA PHE A 97 -5.33 3.64 -5.47
C PHE A 97 -6.47 2.69 -5.08
N ILE A 98 -7.74 3.09 -5.26
CA ILE A 98 -8.90 2.25 -4.97
C ILE A 98 -8.92 1.03 -5.89
N ARG A 99 -8.67 1.18 -7.21
CA ARG A 99 -8.53 0.04 -8.12
C ARG A 99 -7.47 -0.94 -7.64
N MET A 100 -6.27 -0.47 -7.29
CA MET A 100 -5.22 -1.32 -6.76
C MET A 100 -5.68 -2.07 -5.50
N ILE A 101 -6.41 -1.42 -4.58
CA ILE A 101 -6.93 -2.06 -3.37
C ILE A 101 -7.94 -3.16 -3.73
N VAL A 102 -8.86 -2.91 -4.64
CA VAL A 102 -9.88 -3.88 -5.07
C VAL A 102 -9.22 -5.07 -5.78
N ASP A 103 -8.30 -4.81 -6.71
CA ASP A 103 -7.59 -5.84 -7.47
C ASP A 103 -6.72 -6.73 -6.58
N THR A 104 -6.27 -6.20 -5.44
CA THR A 104 -5.41 -6.90 -4.47
C THR A 104 -6.08 -7.08 -3.11
N GLU A 105 -7.42 -7.08 -3.02
CA GLU A 105 -8.17 -7.03 -1.75
C GLU A 105 -7.76 -8.13 -0.78
N ALA A 106 -7.71 -9.38 -1.22
CA ALA A 106 -7.35 -10.53 -0.37
C ALA A 106 -5.97 -10.33 0.28
N GLN A 107 -5.01 -9.83 -0.49
CA GLN A 107 -3.69 -9.48 -0.02
C GLN A 107 -3.71 -8.31 0.96
N GLN A 108 -4.40 -7.22 0.63
CA GLN A 108 -4.49 -6.04 1.49
C GLN A 108 -5.13 -6.38 2.84
N ARG A 109 -6.18 -7.21 2.84
CA ARG A 109 -6.81 -7.73 4.06
C ARG A 109 -5.85 -8.59 4.88
N THR A 110 -5.09 -9.48 4.25
CA THR A 110 -4.07 -10.29 4.92
C THR A 110 -3.00 -9.40 5.54
N MET A 111 -2.52 -8.39 4.82
CA MET A 111 -1.54 -7.44 5.33
C MET A 111 -2.09 -6.58 6.48
N LEU A 112 -3.35 -6.15 6.41
CA LEU A 112 -4.02 -5.46 7.49
C LEU A 112 -4.07 -6.33 8.75
N ARG A 113 -4.56 -7.57 8.63
CA ARG A 113 -4.61 -8.54 9.73
C ARG A 113 -3.24 -8.72 10.39
N LEU A 114 -2.20 -9.03 9.60
CA LEU A 114 -0.84 -9.20 10.11
C LEU A 114 -0.30 -7.95 10.82
N SER A 115 -0.66 -6.76 10.34
CA SER A 115 -0.23 -5.51 10.98
C SER A 115 -0.91 -5.24 12.31
N LEU A 116 -2.11 -5.76 12.53
CA LEU A 116 -2.86 -5.64 13.77
C LEU A 116 -2.44 -6.68 14.81
N GLU A 117 -2.09 -7.89 14.36
CA GLU A 117 -1.62 -8.99 15.22
C GLU A 117 -0.18 -8.80 15.71
N ALA A 118 0.63 -8.01 15.00
CA ALA A 118 2.03 -7.82 15.34
C ALA A 118 2.22 -7.06 16.67
N ASP A 119 3.20 -7.50 17.46
CA ASP A 119 3.66 -6.75 18.63
C ASP A 119 4.08 -5.32 18.22
N PRO A 120 3.78 -4.29 19.03
CA PRO A 120 4.17 -2.91 18.75
C PRO A 120 5.66 -2.73 18.39
N VAL A 121 6.56 -3.52 19.00
CA VAL A 121 7.99 -3.50 18.71
C VAL A 121 8.31 -4.04 17.31
N ASP A 122 7.55 -5.01 16.83
CA ASP A 122 7.76 -5.62 15.52
C ASP A 122 7.03 -4.89 14.38
N ARG A 123 6.03 -4.04 14.69
CA ARG A 123 5.27 -3.26 13.68
C ARG A 123 6.18 -2.41 12.79
N SER A 124 7.22 -1.81 13.35
CA SER A 124 8.19 -1.02 12.59
C SER A 124 9.02 -1.85 11.60
N ARG A 125 9.12 -3.15 11.82
CA ARG A 125 9.84 -4.12 10.98
C ARG A 125 8.97 -4.72 9.88
N LEU A 126 7.62 -4.61 10.01
CA LEU A 126 6.70 -5.11 9.00
C LEU A 126 6.59 -4.11 7.84
N PRO A 127 6.82 -4.54 6.59
CA PRO A 127 6.77 -3.66 5.40
C PRO A 127 5.37 -3.25 5.01
N LEU A 128 4.37 -3.75 5.74
CA LEU A 128 3.02 -3.94 5.25
C LEU A 128 2.22 -2.64 5.18
N ARG A 129 2.66 -1.58 5.90
CA ARG A 129 1.95 -0.29 6.00
C ARG A 129 2.92 0.89 5.96
N GLN A 130 3.70 1.01 4.89
CA GLN A 130 4.75 2.03 4.76
C GLN A 130 4.25 3.42 4.37
N GLY A 131 2.95 3.68 4.43
CA GLY A 131 2.42 5.01 4.12
C GLY A 131 2.63 5.48 2.67
N ARG A 132 2.86 4.57 1.72
CA ARG A 132 3.11 4.93 0.30
C ARG A 132 1.97 5.75 -0.31
N ALA A 133 0.72 5.42 0.05
CA ALA A 133 -0.42 6.19 -0.39
C ALA A 133 -0.39 7.65 0.12
N ILE A 134 0.30 7.93 1.23
CA ILE A 134 0.54 9.29 1.70
C ILE A 134 1.31 10.06 0.62
N LYS A 135 2.40 9.51 0.11
CA LYS A 135 3.21 10.17 -0.93
C LYS A 135 2.45 10.40 -2.23
N TRP A 136 1.62 9.45 -2.66
CA TRP A 136 0.80 9.60 -3.85
C TRP A 136 -0.26 10.70 -3.71
N ILE A 137 -0.88 10.79 -2.52
CA ILE A 137 -1.84 11.86 -2.23
C ILE A 137 -1.11 13.21 -2.10
N GLU A 138 0.04 13.27 -1.42
CA GLU A 138 0.88 14.47 -1.34
C GLU A 138 1.34 14.96 -2.72
N GLU A 139 1.62 14.05 -3.65
CA GLU A 139 1.94 14.36 -5.04
C GLU A 139 0.73 14.94 -5.79
N ALA A 140 -0.47 14.41 -5.55
CA ALA A 140 -1.70 14.97 -6.12
C ALA A 140 -1.98 16.38 -5.60
N LEU A 141 -1.70 16.65 -4.33
CA LEU A 141 -1.90 17.95 -3.68
C LEU A 141 -0.74 18.93 -3.90
N ALA A 142 0.30 18.56 -4.66
CA ALA A 142 1.49 19.39 -4.89
C ALA A 142 1.18 20.81 -5.39
N PRO A 143 0.17 21.09 -6.24
CA PRO A 143 -0.16 22.44 -6.66
C PRO A 143 -0.52 23.39 -5.51
N LEU A 144 -0.91 22.88 -4.34
CA LEU A 144 -1.28 23.70 -3.18
C LEU A 144 -0.08 24.09 -2.29
N ARG A 145 1.14 23.62 -2.58
CA ARG A 145 2.32 23.85 -1.73
C ARG A 145 2.72 25.31 -1.60
N ASP A 146 2.48 26.10 -2.62
CA ASP A 146 2.82 27.53 -2.62
C ASP A 146 1.80 28.36 -1.83
N GLU A 147 0.60 27.81 -1.57
CA GLU A 147 -0.50 28.52 -0.92
C GLU A 147 -0.71 28.09 0.54
N ARG A 148 -0.18 26.94 0.93
CA ARG A 148 -0.51 26.26 2.20
C ARG A 148 0.72 25.66 2.86
N SER A 149 0.68 25.56 4.20
CA SER A 149 1.77 24.95 4.95
C SER A 149 1.87 23.43 4.68
N GLU A 150 3.10 22.90 4.74
CA GLU A 150 3.31 21.44 4.63
C GLU A 150 2.55 20.66 5.71
N ALA A 151 2.42 21.22 6.92
CA ALA A 151 1.70 20.59 8.02
C ALA A 151 0.19 20.46 7.70
N ASP A 152 -0.42 21.47 7.10
CA ASP A 152 -1.83 21.45 6.74
C ASP A 152 -2.10 20.49 5.58
N LEU A 153 -1.23 20.49 4.57
CA LEU A 153 -1.30 19.53 3.46
C LEU A 153 -1.14 18.09 3.95
N HIS A 154 -0.23 17.85 4.89
CA HIS A 154 -0.05 16.54 5.48
C HIS A 154 -1.29 16.10 6.27
N ARG A 155 -1.94 16.99 7.02
CA ARG A 155 -3.22 16.70 7.73
C ARG A 155 -4.33 16.32 6.76
N LEU A 156 -4.50 17.10 5.68
CA LEU A 156 -5.46 16.77 4.62
C LEU A 156 -5.15 15.42 4.00
N THR A 157 -3.88 15.14 3.68
CA THR A 157 -3.42 13.85 3.17
C THR A 157 -3.81 12.70 4.09
N LEU A 158 -3.59 12.83 5.40
CA LEU A 158 -3.96 11.80 6.38
C LEU A 158 -5.48 11.59 6.45
N ALA A 159 -6.27 12.68 6.41
CA ALA A 159 -7.73 12.59 6.39
C ALA A 159 -8.24 11.85 5.14
N ILE A 160 -7.73 12.20 3.94
CA ILE A 160 -8.06 11.51 2.69
C ILE A 160 -7.63 10.04 2.76
N ARG A 161 -6.39 9.77 3.21
CA ARG A 161 -5.87 8.40 3.31
C ARG A 161 -6.70 7.54 4.26
N SER A 162 -7.19 8.08 5.36
CA SER A 162 -8.01 7.33 6.32
C SER A 162 -9.36 6.90 5.74
N SER A 163 -9.89 7.65 4.78
CA SER A 163 -11.18 7.37 4.12
C SER A 163 -11.04 6.53 2.84
N THR A 164 -9.83 6.24 2.35
CA THR A 164 -9.60 5.60 1.04
C THR A 164 -8.80 4.31 1.09
N GLY A 165 -8.41 3.83 2.28
CA GLY A 165 -7.59 2.63 2.44
C GLY A 165 -8.39 1.34 2.52
N ILE A 166 -7.67 0.22 2.59
CA ILE A 166 -8.26 -1.11 2.83
C ILE A 166 -9.06 -1.15 4.14
N GLU A 167 -8.69 -0.34 5.12
CA GLU A 167 -9.38 -0.20 6.39
C GLU A 167 -10.80 0.33 6.20
N ALA A 168 -10.93 1.37 5.36
CA ALA A 168 -12.22 1.95 5.00
C ALA A 168 -13.06 0.94 4.19
N LEU A 169 -12.47 0.30 3.17
CA LEU A 169 -13.16 -0.71 2.37
C LEU A 169 -13.68 -1.85 3.27
N ALA A 170 -12.82 -2.41 4.13
CA ALA A 170 -13.20 -3.50 5.02
C ALA A 170 -14.35 -3.09 5.97
N TRP A 171 -14.28 -1.90 6.55
CA TRP A 171 -15.36 -1.42 7.43
C TRP A 171 -16.67 -1.20 6.67
N LEU A 172 -16.62 -0.59 5.49
CA LEU A 172 -17.80 -0.30 4.67
C LEU A 172 -18.49 -1.58 4.18
N THR A 173 -17.71 -2.61 3.80
CA THR A 173 -18.26 -3.87 3.30
C THR A 173 -18.65 -4.83 4.42
N ASP A 174 -17.80 -5.04 5.43
CA ASP A 174 -17.95 -6.11 6.40
C ASP A 174 -18.81 -5.67 7.60
N VAL A 175 -18.80 -4.37 7.96
CA VAL A 175 -19.53 -3.83 9.10
C VAL A 175 -20.78 -3.06 8.65
N ALA A 176 -20.59 -2.12 7.69
CA ALA A 176 -21.72 -1.33 7.18
C ALA A 176 -22.58 -2.08 6.14
N GLY A 177 -22.09 -3.22 5.60
CA GLY A 177 -22.85 -4.07 4.68
C GLY A 177 -23.04 -3.52 3.28
N LEU A 178 -22.21 -2.56 2.85
CA LEU A 178 -22.26 -2.01 1.50
C LEU A 178 -21.72 -3.02 0.48
N SER A 179 -22.21 -2.92 -0.76
CA SER A 179 -21.57 -3.56 -1.89
C SER A 179 -20.17 -2.97 -2.10
N ARG A 180 -19.28 -3.68 -2.82
CA ARG A 180 -17.94 -3.15 -3.15
C ARG A 180 -18.04 -1.87 -3.97
N ASP A 181 -18.97 -1.81 -4.91
CA ASP A 181 -19.17 -0.65 -5.77
C ASP A 181 -19.62 0.56 -4.95
N ASP A 182 -20.65 0.40 -4.11
CA ASP A 182 -21.12 1.48 -3.23
C ASP A 182 -20.03 1.93 -2.25
N ALA A 183 -19.24 0.99 -1.70
CA ALA A 183 -18.15 1.30 -0.79
C ALA A 183 -17.05 2.12 -1.49
N THR A 184 -16.65 1.72 -2.70
CA THR A 184 -15.62 2.45 -3.47
C THR A 184 -16.12 3.81 -3.92
N ASP A 185 -17.39 3.96 -4.29
CA ASP A 185 -17.99 5.24 -4.64
C ASP A 185 -18.05 6.18 -3.44
N LEU A 186 -18.40 5.66 -2.25
CA LEU A 186 -18.36 6.43 -1.01
C LEU A 186 -16.93 6.87 -0.64
N MET A 187 -15.92 6.01 -0.86
CA MET A 187 -14.52 6.36 -0.64
C MET A 187 -14.07 7.51 -1.57
N ARG A 188 -14.43 7.45 -2.87
CA ARG A 188 -14.16 8.53 -3.85
C ARG A 188 -14.84 9.84 -3.45
N TRP A 189 -16.13 9.75 -3.14
CA TRP A 189 -16.90 10.90 -2.69
C TRP A 189 -16.29 11.55 -1.44
N SER A 190 -15.88 10.75 -0.45
CA SER A 190 -15.26 11.21 0.80
C SER A 190 -13.95 11.97 0.53
N ALA A 191 -13.07 11.44 -0.30
CA ALA A 191 -11.83 12.10 -0.68
C ALA A 191 -12.08 13.47 -1.33
N GLY A 192 -13.01 13.53 -2.28
CA GLY A 192 -13.38 14.78 -2.94
C GLY A 192 -14.08 15.77 -2.00
N ALA A 193 -14.93 15.29 -1.09
CA ALA A 193 -15.59 16.12 -0.10
C ALA A 193 -14.60 16.76 0.89
N LEU A 194 -13.64 15.98 1.37
CA LEU A 194 -12.57 16.47 2.24
C LEU A 194 -11.74 17.58 1.56
N LEU A 195 -11.35 17.37 0.30
CA LEU A 195 -10.62 18.40 -0.45
C LEU A 195 -11.47 19.68 -0.62
N ARG A 196 -12.72 19.55 -1.04
CA ARG A 196 -13.61 20.71 -1.26
C ARG A 196 -13.85 21.49 0.03
N SER A 197 -14.15 20.82 1.15
CA SER A 197 -14.33 21.46 2.44
C SER A 197 -13.05 22.17 2.86
N TRP A 198 -11.89 21.53 2.70
CA TRP A 198 -10.62 22.12 3.06
C TRP A 198 -10.26 23.34 2.21
N LEU A 199 -10.59 23.35 0.91
CA LEU A 199 -10.39 24.50 0.02
C LEU A 199 -11.32 25.67 0.37
N ALA A 200 -12.54 25.39 0.85
CA ALA A 200 -13.52 26.41 1.23
C ALA A 200 -13.24 27.01 2.60
N ASP A 201 -12.94 26.18 3.60
CA ASP A 201 -12.92 26.58 5.03
C ASP A 201 -11.49 26.66 5.59
N GLY A 202 -10.48 26.21 4.83
CA GLY A 202 -9.10 26.05 5.32
C GLY A 202 -8.91 24.80 6.20
N PRO A 203 -7.71 24.61 6.78
CA PRO A 203 -7.41 23.48 7.63
C PRO A 203 -8.30 23.50 8.88
N ALA A 204 -8.86 22.32 9.22
CA ALA A 204 -9.56 22.16 10.49
C ALA A 204 -8.61 22.52 11.65
N GLU A 205 -8.96 23.52 12.45
CA GLU A 205 -8.19 23.85 13.64
C GLU A 205 -8.17 22.65 14.58
N CYS A 206 -6.98 22.03 14.77
CA CYS A 206 -6.80 21.20 15.93
C CYS A 206 -6.80 22.13 17.14
N ARG A 207 -7.73 21.97 18.05
CA ARG A 207 -7.60 22.58 19.37
C ARG A 207 -6.28 22.08 19.94
N ASP A 208 -5.29 22.96 19.96
CA ASP A 208 -4.06 22.73 20.68
C ASP A 208 -4.46 22.38 22.11
N GLY A 209 -3.86 21.31 22.67
CA GLY A 209 -4.26 20.68 23.93
C GLY A 209 -4.16 21.54 25.18
N GLN A 210 -4.70 22.78 25.15
CA GLN A 210 -4.82 23.65 26.29
C GLN A 210 -5.94 23.23 27.25
N ASP A 211 -6.88 22.40 26.84
CA ASP A 211 -7.97 21.92 27.71
C ASP A 211 -7.63 20.69 28.59
N ALA A 212 -6.45 20.09 28.43
CA ALA A 212 -6.05 18.97 29.28
C ALA A 212 -5.72 19.38 30.74
N ALA A 213 -5.51 20.65 31.03
CA ALA A 213 -5.24 21.12 32.35
C ALA A 213 -6.51 21.42 33.18
N ALA A 214 -7.67 21.56 32.57
CA ALA A 214 -8.91 21.91 33.26
C ALA A 214 -9.65 20.69 33.85
N ILE A 215 -9.36 19.47 33.38
CA ILE A 215 -10.02 18.24 33.85
C ILE A 215 -9.34 17.64 35.10
N SER A 216 -8.12 18.08 35.42
CA SER A 216 -7.37 17.56 36.59
C SER A 216 -7.58 18.38 37.88
N ALA A 217 -8.47 19.38 37.88
CA ALA A 217 -8.71 20.26 39.00
C ALA A 217 -10.18 20.30 39.50
N SER A 218 -10.95 19.20 39.23
CA SER A 218 -12.31 19.06 39.79
C SER A 218 -12.47 17.74 40.49
#